data_ad395edb6bf9ce903675e25e9de0d3f4
#
_entry.id   ad395edb6bf9ce903675e25e9de0d3f4
#
_cell.length_a   1.000
_cell.length_b   1.000
_cell.length_c   1.000
_cell.angle_alpha   90.00
_cell.angle_beta   90.00
_cell.angle_gamma   90.00
#
_symmetry.space_group_name_H-M   'P 1'
#
loop_
_entity.id
_entity.type
_entity.pdbx_description
1 polymer ?
#
loop_
_entity_poly.entity_id
_entity_poly.type
_entity_poly.pdbx_seq_one_letter_code
_entity_poly.pdbx_strand_id
1 'polypeptide(L)' 'MHWEGTVSRVVFDYKEWPVHLLREVERFLRQSDLAPTRFGREAVGDPRFVFDLRNGRDPRPRTIERVLAYLELVQ' A
#
# COMPACT_ATOMS: atom_id res chain seq x y z
N MET A 1 2.38 -24.04 12.55
CA MET A 1 1.70 -23.50 12.41
C MET A 1 1.47 -22.20 12.58
N HIS A 2 2.11 -21.49 12.91
CA HIS A 2 2.00 -20.27 13.01
C HIS A 2 1.91 -19.55 11.83
N TRP A 3 2.12 -20.00 10.80
CA TRP A 3 1.98 -19.38 9.55
C TRP A 3 0.56 -19.08 9.25
N GLU A 4 -0.34 -19.49 10.06
CA GLU A 4 -1.71 -19.18 9.87
C GLU A 4 -1.98 -17.72 9.89
N GLY A 5 -1.23 -16.97 10.64
CA GLY A 5 -1.39 -15.54 10.66
C GLY A 5 -1.09 -14.93 9.32
N THR A 6 -0.14 -15.49 8.62
CA THR A 6 0.19 -15.01 7.29
C THR A 6 -0.90 -15.33 6.31
N VAL A 7 -1.48 -16.48 6.44
CA VAL A 7 -2.56 -16.86 5.56
C VAL A 7 -3.73 -15.93 5.73
N SER A 8 -4.06 -15.59 6.93
CA SER A 8 -5.12 -14.67 7.19
C SER A 8 -4.91 -13.37 6.52
N ARG A 9 -3.70 -12.91 6.48
CA ARG A 9 -3.40 -11.66 5.86
C ARG A 9 -3.60 -11.71 4.38
N VAL A 10 -3.38 -12.83 3.78
CA VAL A 10 -3.46 -12.95 2.35
C VAL A 10 -4.86 -13.13 1.85
N VAL A 11 -5.77 -13.57 2.67
CA VAL A 11 -7.09 -13.82 2.19
C VAL A 11 -8.04 -12.68 2.29
N PHE A 12 -7.58 -11.47 2.48
CA PHE A 12 -8.52 -10.40 2.60
C PHE A 12 -9.15 -10.10 1.27
N ASP A 13 -10.27 -9.40 1.31
CA ASP A 13 -11.07 -9.10 0.16
C ASP A 13 -10.48 -7.95 -0.64
N TYR A 14 -10.26 -8.13 -1.91
CA TYR A 14 -9.75 -7.09 -2.76
C TYR A 14 -10.61 -5.85 -2.73
N LYS A 15 -11.89 -5.99 -2.53
CA LYS A 15 -12.78 -4.84 -2.55
C LYS A 15 -12.54 -3.87 -1.43
N GLU A 16 -11.96 -4.37 -0.35
CA GLU A 16 -11.67 -3.53 0.79
C GLU A 16 -10.26 -2.99 0.79
N TRP A 17 -9.44 -3.48 -0.12
CA TRP A 17 -8.06 -3.12 -0.16
C TRP A 17 -7.78 -1.64 -0.36
N PRO A 18 -8.52 -0.92 -1.20
CA PRO A 18 -8.21 0.50 -1.37
C PRO A 18 -8.26 1.27 -0.06
N VAL A 19 -9.22 0.93 0.81
CA VAL A 19 -9.34 1.59 2.10
C VAL A 19 -8.19 1.18 3.02
N HIS A 20 -7.91 -0.11 3.08
CA HIS A 20 -6.83 -0.61 3.92
C HIS A 20 -5.48 -0.15 3.41
N LEU A 21 -5.32 -0.12 2.09
CA LEU A 21 -4.06 0.28 1.50
C LEU A 21 -3.75 1.72 1.83
N LEU A 22 -4.72 2.61 1.69
CA LEU A 22 -4.51 4.01 2.01
C LEU A 22 -4.09 4.17 3.47
N ARG A 23 -4.75 3.45 4.36
CA ARG A 23 -4.43 3.51 5.76
C ARG A 23 -2.98 3.08 6.03
N GLU A 24 -2.56 1.99 5.41
CA GLU A 24 -1.20 1.49 5.58
C GLU A 24 -0.18 2.46 5.01
N VAL A 25 -0.48 3.02 3.86
CA VAL A 25 0.41 3.98 3.23
C VAL A 25 0.54 5.22 4.11
N GLU A 26 -0.58 5.75 4.60
CA GLU A 26 -0.54 6.95 5.43
C GLU A 26 0.23 6.70 6.72
N ARG A 27 0.06 5.53 7.29
CA ARG A 27 0.79 5.18 8.50
C ARG A 27 2.29 5.16 8.22
N PHE A 28 2.68 4.55 7.11
CA PHE A 28 4.09 4.48 6.75
C PHE A 28 4.65 5.87 6.51
N LEU A 29 3.91 6.72 5.83
CA LEU A 29 4.38 8.08 5.55
C LEU A 29 4.61 8.87 6.84
N ARG A 30 3.72 8.68 7.80
CA ARG A 30 3.88 9.37 9.09
C ARG A 30 5.09 8.86 9.86
N GLN A 31 5.33 7.56 9.81
CA GLN A 31 6.42 6.96 10.56
C GLN A 31 7.77 7.25 9.94
N SER A 32 7.83 7.32 8.62
CA SER A 32 9.09 7.46 7.91
C SER A 32 9.41 8.88 7.50
N ASP A 33 8.44 9.79 7.65
CA ASP A 33 8.61 11.18 7.25
C ASP A 33 8.89 11.29 5.76
N LEU A 34 8.41 10.38 4.98
CA LEU A 34 8.62 10.35 3.54
C LEU A 34 7.54 11.13 2.83
N ALA A 35 7.91 11.91 1.83
CA ALA A 35 6.92 12.67 1.07
C ALA A 35 6.06 11.74 0.23
N PRO A 36 4.76 12.03 0.10
CA PRO A 36 3.88 11.18 -0.71
C PRO A 36 4.33 11.01 -2.15
N THR A 37 4.86 12.07 -2.76
CA THR A 37 5.33 11.98 -4.13
C THR A 37 6.48 11.02 -4.26
N ARG A 38 7.38 11.05 -3.29
CA ARG A 38 8.52 10.16 -3.31
C ARG A 38 8.09 8.71 -3.09
N PHE A 39 7.15 8.50 -2.19
CA PHE A 39 6.63 7.17 -1.95
C PHE A 39 6.05 6.60 -3.25
N GLY A 40 5.20 7.36 -3.92
CA GLY A 40 4.58 6.89 -5.15
C GLY A 40 5.61 6.56 -6.22
N ARG A 41 6.61 7.41 -6.33
CA ARG A 41 7.64 7.21 -7.33
C ARG A 41 8.45 5.94 -7.05
N GLU A 42 8.80 5.71 -5.80
CA GLU A 42 9.62 4.56 -5.45
C GLU A 42 8.83 3.27 -5.43
N ALA A 43 7.61 3.32 -4.95
CA ALA A 43 6.82 2.10 -4.82
C ALA A 43 6.22 1.63 -6.13
N VAL A 44 5.69 2.54 -6.93
CA VAL A 44 4.98 2.17 -8.15
C VAL A 44 5.38 2.98 -9.38
N GLY A 45 6.38 3.83 -9.26
CA GLY A 45 6.84 4.63 -10.38
C GLY A 45 5.92 5.77 -10.75
N ASP A 46 5.03 6.17 -9.85
CA ASP A 46 4.05 7.21 -10.13
C ASP A 46 3.96 8.19 -8.97
N PRO A 47 4.46 9.42 -9.13
CA PRO A 47 4.44 10.39 -8.04
C PRO A 47 3.05 10.80 -7.61
N ARG A 48 2.03 10.51 -8.42
CA ARG A 48 0.66 10.88 -8.08
C ARG A 48 -0.09 9.78 -7.36
N PHE A 49 0.55 8.65 -7.14
CA PHE A 49 -0.14 7.47 -6.61
C PHE A 49 -0.89 7.76 -5.32
N VAL A 50 -0.23 8.38 -4.35
CA VAL A 50 -0.86 8.62 -3.05
C VAL A 50 -2.02 9.61 -3.18
N PHE A 51 -1.83 10.63 -3.99
CA PHE A 51 -2.88 11.63 -4.18
C PHE A 51 -4.10 11.00 -4.85
N ASP A 52 -3.89 10.15 -5.84
CA ASP A 52 -4.98 9.45 -6.49
C ASP A 52 -5.70 8.54 -5.50
N LEU A 53 -4.94 7.87 -4.66
CA LEU A 53 -5.51 6.98 -3.66
C LEU A 53 -6.37 7.78 -2.67
N ARG A 54 -5.90 8.94 -2.27
CA ARG A 54 -6.65 9.79 -1.36
C ARG A 54 -7.93 10.31 -1.99
N ASN A 55 -7.92 10.46 -3.30
CA ASN A 55 -9.09 10.91 -4.04
C ASN A 55 -10.07 9.78 -4.34
N GLY A 56 -9.83 8.60 -3.84
CA GLY A 56 -10.77 7.51 -4.00
C GLY A 56 -10.55 6.68 -5.25
N ARG A 57 -9.43 6.85 -5.93
CA ARG A 57 -9.15 6.07 -7.11
C ARG A 57 -8.78 4.66 -6.71
N ASP A 58 -9.36 3.68 -7.40
CA ASP A 58 -9.09 2.28 -7.11
C ASP A 58 -7.83 1.82 -7.79
N PRO A 59 -6.82 1.40 -7.06
CA PRO A 59 -5.62 0.88 -7.70
C PRO A 59 -5.87 -0.51 -8.26
N ARG A 60 -5.13 -0.86 -9.29
CA ARG A 60 -5.24 -2.19 -9.89
C ARG A 60 -4.57 -3.20 -8.96
N PRO A 61 -4.97 -4.47 -9.05
CA PRO A 61 -4.37 -5.50 -8.18
C PRO A 61 -2.86 -5.54 -8.27
N ARG A 62 -2.31 -5.36 -9.47
CA ARG A 62 -0.86 -5.36 -9.64
C ARG A 62 -0.21 -4.20 -8.90
N THR A 63 -0.84 -3.05 -8.91
CA THR A 63 -0.35 -1.89 -8.19
C THR A 63 -0.36 -2.16 -6.69
N ILE A 64 -1.43 -2.77 -6.21
CA ILE A 64 -1.54 -3.12 -4.80
C ILE A 64 -0.39 -4.05 -4.41
N GLU A 65 -0.11 -5.03 -5.24
CA GLU A 65 0.97 -5.96 -4.97
C GLU A 65 2.32 -5.26 -4.89
N ARG A 66 2.54 -4.32 -5.78
CA ARG A 66 3.79 -3.57 -5.78
C ARG A 66 3.94 -2.72 -4.53
N VAL A 67 2.87 -2.11 -4.10
CA VAL A 67 2.90 -1.29 -2.89
C VAL A 67 3.18 -2.16 -1.67
N LEU A 68 2.51 -3.31 -1.59
CA LEU A 68 2.72 -4.20 -0.46
C LEU A 68 4.15 -4.72 -0.43
N ALA A 69 4.69 -5.05 -1.59
CA ALA A 69 6.07 -5.51 -1.66
C ALA A 69 7.03 -4.42 -1.20
N TYR A 70 6.77 -3.20 -1.62
CA TYR A 70 7.61 -2.08 -1.22
C TYR A 70 7.54 -1.86 0.30
N LEU A 71 6.35 -1.91 0.86
CA LEU A 71 6.19 -1.72 2.30
C LEU A 71 6.91 -2.81 3.09
N GLU A 72 6.86 -4.03 2.60
CA GLU A 72 7.57 -5.10 3.25
C GLU A 72 9.08 -4.91 3.19
N LEU A 73 9.55 -4.39 2.09
CA LEU A 73 10.96 -4.21 1.89
C LEU A 73 11.54 -3.12 2.80
N VAL A 74 10.79 -2.07 3.05
CA VAL A 74 11.28 -0.92 3.79
C VAL A 74 10.84 -0.90 5.25
N GLN A 75 10.01 -1.81 5.64
CA GLN A 75 9.64 -1.96 7.01
C GLN A 75 10.45 -3.09 7.62
#